data_f2ec3a35b4e92871af62e5caae561f82
#
_entry.id   f2ec3a35b4e92871af62e5caae561f82
#
_cell.length_a   1.000
_cell.length_b   1.000
_cell.length_c   1.000
_cell.angle_alpha   90.00
_cell.angle_beta   90.00
_cell.angle_gamma   90.00
#
_symmetry.space_group_name_H-M   'P 1'
#
loop_
_entity.id
_entity.type
_entity.pdbx_description
1 polymer ?
#
loop_
_entity_poly.entity_id
_entity_poly.type
_entity_poly.pdbx_seq_one_letter_code
_entity_poly.pdbx_strand_id
1 'polypeptide(L)'
;MEQHECIIIGSGPAGYTAAIYAARADLKPIMYMGLQPGGQLTTTTEVENFPGYPEGTDGNAMMEDLRKQAERFGTEIRFGLVTETRLSTEKGGYHTLVIDAATEIQAKTVIISTGASAKYLGLPSEEKFKGFGVSACATCDGFFYKGKEVVVVGAGDTAAEEASYLAKLCPKVTMLVRKGEMRASKAMQKRVMNTKNIEILWNTETVELLGSDMGLESVKVKNNQTGEERIIPTTGFFVAIGH
;
A
#
# COMPACT_ATOMS: atom_id res chain seq x y z
N MET A 1 -12.89 23.11 25.02
CA MET A 1 -12.23 22.15 24.12
C MET A 1 -12.87 20.80 24.37
N GLU A 2 -13.31 20.12 23.32
CA GLU A 2 -13.95 18.81 23.40
C GLU A 2 -12.93 17.76 23.86
N GLN A 3 -13.30 16.87 24.82
CA GLN A 3 -12.41 15.87 25.40
C GLN A 3 -12.98 14.47 25.24
N HIS A 4 -12.14 13.51 24.85
CA HIS A 4 -12.52 12.14 24.58
C HIS A 4 -11.58 11.12 25.26
N GLU A 5 -12.07 9.93 25.50
CA GLU A 5 -11.25 8.81 26.02
C GLU A 5 -10.32 8.27 24.93
N CYS A 6 -10.84 8.10 23.69
CA CYS A 6 -10.10 7.50 22.59
C CYS A 6 -10.46 8.16 21.26
N ILE A 7 -9.42 8.60 20.53
CA ILE A 7 -9.58 9.05 19.13
C ILE A 7 -8.78 8.15 18.22
N ILE A 8 -9.41 7.75 17.10
CA ILE A 8 -8.83 6.93 16.05
C ILE A 8 -8.67 7.79 14.80
N ILE A 9 -7.46 7.83 14.25
CA ILE A 9 -7.12 8.59 13.04
C ILE A 9 -7.00 7.63 11.87
N GLY A 10 -7.93 7.72 10.92
CA GLY A 10 -7.97 6.90 9.71
C GLY A 10 -9.00 5.78 9.76
N SER A 11 -9.71 5.60 8.65
CA SER A 11 -10.84 4.70 8.47
C SER A 11 -10.55 3.51 7.56
N GLY A 12 -9.28 3.13 7.42
CA GLY A 12 -8.90 1.88 6.78
C GLY A 12 -9.25 0.66 7.64
N PRO A 13 -8.97 -0.58 7.17
CA PRO A 13 -9.25 -1.81 7.91
C PRO A 13 -8.68 -1.81 9.33
N ALA A 14 -7.50 -1.26 9.52
CA ALA A 14 -6.86 -1.14 10.83
C ALA A 14 -7.65 -0.22 11.76
N GLY A 15 -8.11 0.92 11.25
CA GLY A 15 -8.92 1.87 12.02
C GLY A 15 -10.25 1.29 12.44
N TYR A 16 -11.00 0.68 11.53
CA TYR A 16 -12.28 0.04 11.87
C TYR A 16 -12.08 -1.13 12.83
N THR A 17 -11.03 -1.94 12.67
CA THR A 17 -10.72 -3.02 13.62
C THR A 17 -10.45 -2.46 15.01
N ALA A 18 -9.64 -1.41 15.12
CA ALA A 18 -9.38 -0.75 16.40
C ALA A 18 -10.66 -0.17 17.01
N ALA A 19 -11.51 0.46 16.18
CA ALA A 19 -12.79 1.04 16.61
C ALA A 19 -13.75 0.00 17.20
N ILE A 20 -13.87 -1.16 16.54
CA ILE A 20 -14.71 -2.27 17.02
C ILE A 20 -14.27 -2.69 18.44
N TYR A 21 -12.97 -2.90 18.64
CA TYR A 21 -12.47 -3.37 19.94
C TYR A 21 -12.49 -2.27 21.00
N ALA A 22 -12.16 -1.03 20.66
CA ALA A 22 -12.24 0.09 21.58
C ALA A 22 -13.71 0.35 22.05
N ALA A 23 -14.68 0.27 21.12
CA ALA A 23 -16.09 0.40 21.44
C ALA A 23 -16.60 -0.76 22.33
N ARG A 24 -16.18 -1.99 22.05
CA ARG A 24 -16.51 -3.16 22.89
C ARG A 24 -15.90 -3.08 24.29
N ALA A 25 -14.81 -2.33 24.46
CA ALA A 25 -14.19 -2.03 25.76
C ALA A 25 -14.78 -0.79 26.45
N ASP A 26 -15.89 -0.25 25.93
CA ASP A 26 -16.60 0.96 26.44
C ASP A 26 -15.71 2.23 26.46
N LEU A 27 -14.73 2.32 25.57
CA LEU A 27 -13.86 3.49 25.44
C LEU A 27 -14.50 4.63 24.65
N LYS A 28 -15.72 4.45 24.14
CA LYS A 28 -16.46 5.46 23.36
C LYS A 28 -15.60 6.12 22.28
N PRO A 29 -15.01 5.35 21.37
CA PRO A 29 -14.07 5.87 20.41
C PRO A 29 -14.76 6.81 19.42
N ILE A 30 -14.04 7.89 19.06
CA ILE A 30 -14.36 8.72 17.90
C ILE A 30 -13.33 8.45 16.83
N MET A 31 -13.79 8.22 15.59
CA MET A 31 -12.93 8.03 14.43
C MET A 31 -13.03 9.21 13.48
N TYR A 32 -11.89 9.75 13.07
CA TYR A 32 -11.78 10.71 11.97
C TYR A 32 -11.35 9.99 10.69
N MET A 33 -12.20 10.06 9.66
CA MET A 33 -12.02 9.25 8.44
C MET A 33 -10.90 9.71 7.52
N GLY A 34 -10.51 10.98 7.58
CA GLY A 34 -9.57 11.58 6.64
C GLY A 34 -10.20 11.87 5.27
N LEU A 35 -9.34 12.10 4.26
CA LEU A 35 -9.79 12.48 2.91
C LEU A 35 -10.31 11.31 2.07
N GLN A 36 -9.94 10.08 2.41
CA GLN A 36 -10.36 8.87 1.70
C GLN A 36 -11.03 7.91 2.69
N PRO A 37 -12.35 8.04 2.95
CA PRO A 37 -13.08 7.13 3.80
C PRO A 37 -12.97 5.68 3.32
N GLY A 38 -12.61 4.76 4.22
CA GLY A 38 -12.37 3.35 3.89
C GLY A 38 -10.92 3.04 3.44
N GLY A 39 -10.12 4.08 3.18
CA GLY A 39 -8.70 3.92 2.81
C GLY A 39 -8.47 3.26 1.47
N GLN A 40 -7.31 2.64 1.28
CA GLN A 40 -6.87 2.13 -0.03
C GLN A 40 -7.76 1.02 -0.60
N LEU A 41 -8.43 0.23 0.22
CA LEU A 41 -9.31 -0.84 -0.28
C LEU A 41 -10.51 -0.30 -1.09
N THR A 42 -10.89 0.97 -0.92
CA THR A 42 -11.94 1.59 -1.75
C THR A 42 -11.52 1.84 -3.20
N THR A 43 -10.23 1.68 -3.52
CA THR A 43 -9.71 1.75 -4.90
C THR A 43 -9.49 0.36 -5.51
N THR A 44 -9.77 -0.70 -4.76
CA THR A 44 -9.62 -2.09 -5.18
C THR A 44 -10.99 -2.70 -5.47
N THR A 45 -11.15 -3.32 -6.64
CA THR A 45 -12.41 -3.95 -7.02
C THR A 45 -12.58 -5.33 -6.43
N GLU A 46 -11.48 -6.08 -6.24
CA GLU A 46 -11.53 -7.46 -5.77
C GLU A 46 -10.52 -7.70 -4.65
N VAL A 47 -11.03 -8.21 -3.52
CA VAL A 47 -10.25 -8.58 -2.33
C VAL A 47 -10.48 -10.06 -2.05
N GLU A 48 -9.47 -10.89 -2.37
CA GLU A 48 -9.54 -12.36 -2.22
C GLU A 48 -8.80 -12.87 -0.97
N ASN A 49 -7.95 -12.04 -0.38
CA ASN A 49 -7.00 -12.45 0.67
C ASN A 49 -7.35 -11.95 2.07
N PHE A 50 -8.58 -11.45 2.29
CA PHE A 50 -9.05 -11.09 3.62
C PHE A 50 -9.88 -12.24 4.22
N PRO A 51 -9.50 -12.79 5.39
CA PRO A 51 -10.23 -13.88 6.01
C PRO A 51 -11.68 -13.52 6.33
N GLY A 52 -12.63 -14.41 6.01
CA GLY A 52 -14.06 -14.22 6.24
C GLY A 52 -14.87 -14.02 4.96
N TYR A 53 -14.23 -13.86 3.82
CA TYR A 53 -14.86 -13.76 2.51
C TYR A 53 -14.36 -14.90 1.58
N PRO A 54 -14.92 -16.10 1.69
CA PRO A 54 -14.40 -17.28 0.96
C PRO A 54 -14.55 -17.19 -0.56
N GLU A 55 -15.48 -16.38 -1.04
CA GLU A 55 -15.71 -16.13 -2.48
C GLU A 55 -15.06 -14.81 -2.95
N GLY A 56 -14.21 -14.18 -2.11
CA GLY A 56 -13.76 -12.82 -2.33
C GLY A 56 -14.84 -11.78 -2.05
N THR A 57 -14.50 -10.51 -2.19
CA THR A 57 -15.43 -9.39 -2.00
C THR A 57 -14.94 -8.15 -2.74
N ASP A 58 -15.85 -7.22 -3.02
CA ASP A 58 -15.51 -5.88 -3.46
C ASP A 58 -14.93 -5.05 -2.31
N GLY A 59 -13.88 -4.28 -2.58
CA GLY A 59 -13.20 -3.51 -1.56
C GLY A 59 -14.10 -2.46 -0.88
N ASN A 60 -15.00 -1.80 -1.62
CA ASN A 60 -15.95 -0.85 -1.05
C ASN A 60 -17.00 -1.56 -0.17
N ALA A 61 -17.51 -2.71 -0.63
CA ALA A 61 -18.47 -3.51 0.14
C ALA A 61 -17.85 -3.96 1.46
N MET A 62 -16.61 -4.46 1.44
CA MET A 62 -15.89 -4.86 2.65
C MET A 62 -15.71 -3.69 3.62
N MET A 63 -15.30 -2.52 3.12
CA MET A 63 -15.09 -1.34 3.97
C MET A 63 -16.40 -0.83 4.57
N GLU A 64 -17.50 -0.94 3.83
CA GLU A 64 -18.84 -0.61 4.35
C GLU A 64 -19.30 -1.58 5.44
N ASP A 65 -19.00 -2.88 5.31
CA ASP A 65 -19.29 -3.87 6.35
C ASP A 65 -18.51 -3.59 7.63
N LEU A 66 -17.22 -3.26 7.52
CA LEU A 66 -16.38 -2.89 8.66
C LEU A 66 -16.89 -1.59 9.33
N ARG A 67 -17.31 -0.60 8.54
CA ARG A 67 -17.90 0.64 9.03
C ARG A 67 -19.17 0.37 9.85
N LYS A 68 -20.11 -0.37 9.28
CA LYS A 68 -21.37 -0.75 9.95
C LYS A 68 -21.11 -1.54 11.23
N GLN A 69 -20.11 -2.41 11.22
CA GLN A 69 -19.74 -3.17 12.41
C GLN A 69 -19.20 -2.25 13.52
N ALA A 70 -18.34 -1.29 13.20
CA ALA A 70 -17.83 -0.31 14.17
C ALA A 70 -18.96 0.56 14.75
N GLU A 71 -19.85 1.09 13.91
CA GLU A 71 -21.03 1.89 14.31
C GLU A 71 -21.98 1.08 15.21
N ARG A 72 -22.21 -0.19 14.90
CA ARG A 72 -23.06 -1.07 15.70
C ARG A 72 -22.59 -1.22 17.15
N PHE A 73 -21.27 -1.13 17.39
CA PHE A 73 -20.72 -1.17 18.74
C PHE A 73 -20.60 0.21 19.40
N GLY A 74 -21.02 1.28 18.71
CA GLY A 74 -21.06 2.62 19.27
C GLY A 74 -19.85 3.51 18.96
N THR A 75 -19.07 3.17 17.95
CA THR A 75 -18.07 4.09 17.43
C THR A 75 -18.74 5.29 16.76
N GLU A 76 -18.40 6.50 17.19
CA GLU A 76 -18.79 7.71 16.48
C GLU A 76 -17.81 7.97 15.33
N ILE A 77 -18.33 8.05 14.12
CA ILE A 77 -17.51 8.27 12.92
C ILE A 77 -17.74 9.68 12.41
N ARG A 78 -16.65 10.46 12.31
CA ARG A 78 -16.67 11.86 11.88
C ARG A 78 -15.89 12.05 10.60
N PHE A 79 -16.41 12.90 9.71
CA PHE A 79 -15.62 13.46 8.64
C PHE A 79 -14.61 14.46 9.22
N GLY A 80 -13.47 14.58 8.57
CA GLY A 80 -12.43 15.53 8.91
C GLY A 80 -11.04 14.92 8.77
N LEU A 81 -10.09 15.79 8.51
CA LEU A 81 -8.67 15.45 8.42
C LEU A 81 -7.97 15.88 9.70
N VAL A 82 -7.34 14.95 10.40
CA VAL A 82 -6.41 15.33 11.47
C VAL A 82 -5.14 15.86 10.81
N THR A 83 -4.93 17.16 10.90
CA THR A 83 -3.80 17.86 10.27
C THR A 83 -2.57 17.96 11.16
N GLU A 84 -2.76 17.91 12.49
CA GLU A 84 -1.69 17.99 13.47
C GLU A 84 -2.03 17.16 14.71
N THR A 85 -1.01 16.58 15.34
CA THR A 85 -1.11 15.92 16.64
C THR A 85 -0.01 16.44 17.56
N ARG A 86 -0.39 16.91 18.76
CA ARG A 86 0.53 17.31 19.83
C ARG A 86 0.39 16.30 20.96
N LEU A 87 1.28 15.32 20.98
CA LEU A 87 1.25 14.24 21.95
C LEU A 87 1.81 14.73 23.29
N SER A 88 1.04 14.58 24.37
CA SER A 88 1.50 14.87 25.73
C SER A 88 2.57 13.88 26.16
N THR A 89 3.60 14.36 26.83
CA THR A 89 4.65 13.57 27.49
C THR A 89 4.34 13.32 28.96
N GLU A 90 3.32 13.97 29.50
CA GLU A 90 2.89 13.84 30.89
C GLU A 90 2.06 12.57 31.07
N LYS A 91 2.32 11.81 32.12
CA LYS A 91 1.54 10.61 32.45
C LYS A 91 0.08 10.99 32.75
N GLY A 92 -0.86 10.48 31.94
CA GLY A 92 -2.29 10.79 32.07
C GLY A 92 -2.69 12.14 31.47
N GLY A 93 -1.76 12.83 30.82
CA GLY A 93 -2.04 14.07 30.11
C GLY A 93 -2.88 13.83 28.84
N TYR A 94 -3.60 14.85 28.40
CA TYR A 94 -4.35 14.81 27.17
C TYR A 94 -3.46 15.11 25.95
N HIS A 95 -3.63 14.34 24.90
CA HIS A 95 -3.11 14.62 23.57
C HIS A 95 -4.02 15.60 22.86
N THR A 96 -3.48 16.59 22.16
CA THR A 96 -4.26 17.53 21.35
C THR A 96 -4.18 17.17 19.87
N LEU A 97 -5.32 17.18 19.21
CA LEU A 97 -5.45 16.96 17.77
C LEU A 97 -6.09 18.19 17.13
N VAL A 98 -5.60 18.55 15.94
CA VAL A 98 -6.17 19.65 15.15
C VAL A 98 -6.88 19.04 13.95
N ILE A 99 -8.17 19.34 13.81
CA ILE A 99 -9.04 18.87 12.75
C ILE A 99 -9.20 19.97 11.73
N ASP A 100 -8.96 19.66 10.45
CA ASP A 100 -9.12 20.57 9.30
C ASP A 100 -8.37 21.90 9.48
N ALA A 101 -7.21 21.87 10.14
CA ALA A 101 -6.39 23.02 10.49
C ALA A 101 -7.12 24.13 11.30
N ALA A 102 -8.27 23.84 11.91
CA ALA A 102 -9.12 24.83 12.56
C ALA A 102 -9.59 24.43 13.97
N THR A 103 -10.03 23.20 14.17
CA THR A 103 -10.68 22.79 15.43
C THR A 103 -9.74 21.94 16.27
N GLU A 104 -9.49 22.39 17.51
CA GLU A 104 -8.70 21.62 18.48
C GLU A 104 -9.59 20.77 19.36
N ILE A 105 -9.24 19.51 19.50
CA ILE A 105 -9.87 18.55 20.40
C ILE A 105 -8.80 17.81 21.21
N GLN A 106 -9.21 17.16 22.28
CA GLN A 106 -8.30 16.45 23.18
C GLN A 106 -8.71 14.98 23.36
N ALA A 107 -7.74 14.10 23.50
CA ALA A 107 -7.97 12.69 23.81
C ALA A 107 -6.98 12.17 24.85
N LYS A 108 -7.43 11.24 25.69
CA LYS A 108 -6.53 10.49 26.61
C LYS A 108 -5.68 9.48 25.85
N THR A 109 -6.23 8.88 24.80
CA THR A 109 -5.54 7.93 23.95
C THR A 109 -5.78 8.23 22.48
N VAL A 110 -4.75 8.03 21.66
CA VAL A 110 -4.82 8.23 20.20
C VAL A 110 -4.31 6.98 19.51
N ILE A 111 -5.10 6.48 18.59
CA ILE A 111 -4.72 5.38 17.69
C ILE A 111 -4.48 5.97 16.30
N ILE A 112 -3.26 5.83 15.80
CA ILE A 112 -2.86 6.32 14.47
C ILE A 112 -2.92 5.14 13.50
N SER A 113 -3.88 5.18 12.57
CA SER A 113 -4.12 4.15 11.56
C SER A 113 -4.27 4.76 10.16
N THR A 114 -3.40 5.72 9.85
CA THR A 114 -3.45 6.54 8.64
C THR A 114 -2.99 5.82 7.37
N GLY A 115 -2.53 4.56 7.51
CA GLY A 115 -2.07 3.76 6.39
C GLY A 115 -0.78 4.30 5.75
N ALA A 116 -0.58 3.95 4.49
CA ALA A 116 0.53 4.39 3.69
C ALA A 116 0.08 4.53 2.23
N SER A 117 0.78 5.37 1.46
CA SER A 117 0.57 5.49 0.02
C SER A 117 1.82 5.00 -0.70
N ALA A 118 1.64 4.08 -1.62
CA ALA A 118 2.74 3.61 -2.45
C ALA A 118 3.28 4.74 -3.33
N LYS A 119 4.59 4.80 -3.46
CA LYS A 119 5.24 5.67 -4.43
C LYS A 119 5.23 5.02 -5.80
N TYR A 120 4.98 5.84 -6.80
CA TYR A 120 5.04 5.48 -8.20
C TYR A 120 6.19 6.22 -8.90
N LEU A 121 6.53 5.80 -10.11
CA LEU A 121 7.60 6.43 -10.90
C LEU A 121 7.18 7.82 -11.42
N GLY A 122 5.88 8.07 -11.52
CA GLY A 122 5.34 9.31 -12.04
C GLY A 122 5.30 9.37 -13.58
N LEU A 123 5.37 8.22 -14.23
CA LEU A 123 5.25 8.14 -15.69
C LEU A 123 3.78 8.23 -16.10
N PRO A 124 3.43 9.02 -17.15
CA PRO A 124 2.06 9.07 -17.65
C PRO A 124 1.52 7.69 -18.06
N SER A 125 2.37 6.84 -18.62
CA SER A 125 2.02 5.47 -18.99
C SER A 125 1.76 4.56 -17.78
N GLU A 126 2.36 4.85 -16.63
CA GLU A 126 2.14 4.11 -15.38
C GLU A 126 0.70 4.28 -14.90
N GLU A 127 0.18 5.51 -14.93
CA GLU A 127 -1.18 5.82 -14.51
C GLU A 127 -2.23 5.09 -15.38
N LYS A 128 -1.97 4.98 -16.70
CA LYS A 128 -2.87 4.29 -17.64
C LYS A 128 -3.06 2.81 -17.29
N PHE A 129 -2.04 2.15 -16.76
CA PHE A 129 -2.06 0.71 -16.51
C PHE A 129 -2.21 0.33 -15.02
N LYS A 130 -2.47 1.27 -14.12
CA LYS A 130 -2.81 0.97 -12.73
C LYS A 130 -4.03 0.05 -12.65
N GLY A 131 -3.88 -1.10 -11.97
CA GLY A 131 -4.90 -2.13 -11.90
C GLY A 131 -5.06 -2.98 -13.19
N PHE A 132 -4.39 -2.61 -14.28
CA PHE A 132 -4.41 -3.32 -15.57
C PHE A 132 -3.00 -3.75 -15.99
N GLY A 133 -2.19 -4.17 -15.02
CA GLY A 133 -0.80 -4.61 -15.24
C GLY A 133 0.21 -3.92 -14.34
N VAL A 134 -0.09 -2.75 -13.79
CA VAL A 134 0.76 -2.05 -12.82
C VAL A 134 0.21 -2.21 -11.42
N SER A 135 1.05 -2.69 -10.51
CA SER A 135 0.75 -2.88 -9.08
C SER A 135 1.88 -2.34 -8.21
N ALA A 136 1.58 -1.99 -6.97
CA ALA A 136 2.55 -1.65 -5.94
C ALA A 136 2.49 -2.61 -4.74
N CYS A 137 1.90 -3.80 -4.93
CA CYS A 137 1.73 -4.79 -3.87
C CYS A 137 1.78 -6.21 -4.44
N ALA A 138 2.93 -6.86 -4.37
CA ALA A 138 3.08 -8.23 -4.88
C ALA A 138 2.26 -9.26 -4.10
N THR A 139 2.04 -9.07 -2.80
CA THR A 139 1.22 -9.99 -1.99
C THR A 139 -0.28 -9.84 -2.26
N CYS A 140 -0.71 -8.66 -2.75
CA CYS A 140 -2.09 -8.43 -3.16
C CYS A 140 -2.37 -9.05 -4.52
N ASP A 141 -1.55 -8.71 -5.51
CA ASP A 141 -1.85 -8.94 -6.92
C ASP A 141 -1.01 -10.06 -7.57
N GLY A 142 0.04 -10.51 -6.90
CA GLY A 142 1.00 -11.46 -7.48
C GLY A 142 0.38 -12.78 -7.92
N PHE A 143 -0.71 -13.21 -7.28
CA PHE A 143 -1.40 -14.44 -7.65
C PHE A 143 -2.00 -14.38 -9.07
N PHE A 144 -2.47 -13.22 -9.52
CA PHE A 144 -3.01 -13.03 -10.89
C PHE A 144 -1.95 -13.17 -11.99
N TYR A 145 -0.68 -13.13 -11.59
CA TYR A 145 0.47 -13.30 -12.50
C TYR A 145 1.15 -14.67 -12.39
N LYS A 146 0.52 -15.63 -11.72
CA LYS A 146 1.04 -17.00 -11.63
C LYS A 146 1.26 -17.59 -13.03
N GLY A 147 2.49 -18.08 -13.27
CA GLY A 147 2.89 -18.63 -14.55
C GLY A 147 3.23 -17.61 -15.65
N LYS A 148 3.21 -16.29 -15.33
CA LYS A 148 3.59 -15.20 -16.25
C LYS A 148 4.95 -14.62 -15.87
N GLU A 149 5.65 -14.02 -16.84
CA GLU A 149 6.86 -13.25 -16.57
C GLU A 149 6.49 -11.86 -16.09
N VAL A 150 7.18 -11.37 -15.04
CA VAL A 150 6.88 -10.07 -14.42
C VAL A 150 8.14 -9.23 -14.23
N VAL A 151 7.93 -7.93 -14.10
CA VAL A 151 8.98 -6.94 -13.83
C VAL A 151 8.75 -6.32 -12.46
N VAL A 152 9.82 -6.15 -11.68
CA VAL A 152 9.82 -5.45 -10.39
C VAL A 152 10.78 -4.27 -10.48
N VAL A 153 10.34 -3.07 -10.20
CA VAL A 153 11.21 -1.89 -10.14
C VAL A 153 11.50 -1.50 -8.70
N GLY A 154 12.77 -1.43 -8.35
CA GLY A 154 13.24 -1.07 -7.02
C GLY A 154 14.55 -1.75 -6.63
N ALA A 155 15.13 -1.31 -5.52
CA ALA A 155 16.43 -1.81 -5.05
C ALA A 155 16.54 -1.88 -3.51
N GLY A 156 15.47 -1.60 -2.78
CA GLY A 156 15.38 -1.71 -1.32
C GLY A 156 14.90 -3.10 -0.87
N ASP A 157 14.75 -3.26 0.45
CA ASP A 157 14.24 -4.51 1.03
C ASP A 157 12.87 -4.88 0.48
N THR A 158 11.95 -3.92 0.36
CA THR A 158 10.62 -4.14 -0.25
C THR A 158 10.73 -4.76 -1.64
N ALA A 159 11.58 -4.20 -2.52
CA ALA A 159 11.76 -4.75 -3.87
C ALA A 159 12.33 -6.17 -3.85
N ALA A 160 13.26 -6.45 -2.94
CA ALA A 160 13.84 -7.78 -2.78
C ALA A 160 12.84 -8.79 -2.22
N GLU A 161 11.98 -8.38 -1.29
CA GLU A 161 10.89 -9.21 -0.75
C GLU A 161 9.85 -9.52 -1.81
N GLU A 162 9.37 -8.51 -2.53
CA GLU A 162 8.37 -8.67 -3.60
C GLU A 162 8.91 -9.54 -4.75
N ALA A 163 10.14 -9.31 -5.21
CA ALA A 163 10.75 -10.15 -6.23
C ALA A 163 10.90 -11.60 -5.75
N SER A 164 11.30 -11.82 -4.49
CA SER A 164 11.42 -13.15 -3.90
C SER A 164 10.07 -13.84 -3.73
N TYR A 165 9.00 -13.10 -3.47
CA TYR A 165 7.63 -13.62 -3.42
C TYR A 165 7.14 -14.02 -4.81
N LEU A 166 7.24 -13.11 -5.78
CA LEU A 166 6.83 -13.34 -7.16
C LEU A 166 7.60 -14.48 -7.82
N ALA A 167 8.87 -14.68 -7.48
CA ALA A 167 9.67 -15.78 -7.99
C ALA A 167 9.14 -17.17 -7.61
N LYS A 168 8.26 -17.27 -6.61
CA LYS A 168 7.57 -18.54 -6.28
C LYS A 168 6.36 -18.81 -7.17
N LEU A 169 5.80 -17.76 -7.79
CA LEU A 169 4.59 -17.82 -8.59
C LEU A 169 4.89 -17.75 -10.10
N CYS A 170 5.93 -17.01 -10.46
CA CYS A 170 6.26 -16.61 -11.82
C CYS A 170 7.48 -17.38 -12.33
N PRO A 171 7.52 -17.80 -13.61
CA PRO A 171 8.67 -18.50 -14.19
C PRO A 171 9.90 -17.59 -14.28
N LYS A 172 9.70 -16.28 -14.40
CA LYS A 172 10.77 -15.29 -14.45
C LYS A 172 10.33 -13.97 -13.81
N VAL A 173 11.23 -13.39 -13.00
CA VAL A 173 11.10 -12.05 -12.43
C VAL A 173 12.29 -11.22 -12.89
N THR A 174 12.06 -10.11 -13.56
CA THR A 174 13.12 -9.17 -13.96
C THR A 174 13.10 -7.97 -13.03
N MET A 175 14.17 -7.79 -12.25
CA MET A 175 14.32 -6.62 -11.37
C MET A 175 15.02 -5.49 -12.11
N LEU A 176 14.44 -4.30 -12.09
CA LEU A 176 15.05 -3.06 -12.61
C LEU A 176 15.68 -2.29 -11.46
N VAL A 177 16.98 -2.22 -11.46
CA VAL A 177 17.77 -1.51 -10.44
C VAL A 177 18.48 -0.32 -11.09
N ARG A 178 18.07 0.90 -10.71
CA ARG A 178 18.57 2.15 -11.30
C ARG A 178 20.06 2.39 -11.11
N LYS A 179 20.65 1.79 -10.07
CA LYS A 179 22.09 1.88 -9.77
C LYS A 179 22.79 0.55 -10.01
N GLY A 180 24.11 0.54 -9.91
CA GLY A 180 24.93 -0.67 -9.95
C GLY A 180 24.91 -1.49 -8.67
N GLU A 181 24.10 -1.10 -7.69
CA GLU A 181 23.97 -1.78 -6.39
C GLU A 181 22.56 -1.67 -5.80
N MET A 182 22.21 -2.62 -4.97
CA MET A 182 20.97 -2.60 -4.18
C MET A 182 21.18 -1.89 -2.85
N ARG A 183 20.14 -1.21 -2.36
CA ARG A 183 20.08 -0.65 -0.99
C ARG A 183 19.48 -1.63 0.03
N ALA A 184 18.99 -2.76 -0.42
CA ALA A 184 18.46 -3.83 0.43
C ALA A 184 19.52 -4.32 1.42
N SER A 185 19.10 -4.91 2.53
CA SER A 185 19.98 -5.57 3.49
C SER A 185 20.81 -6.67 2.81
N LYS A 186 21.99 -6.96 3.31
CA LYS A 186 22.86 -7.99 2.73
C LYS A 186 22.20 -9.37 2.67
N ALA A 187 21.34 -9.68 3.64
CA ALA A 187 20.55 -10.91 3.64
C ALA A 187 19.58 -10.97 2.47
N MET A 188 18.87 -9.86 2.20
CA MET A 188 17.92 -9.78 1.10
C MET A 188 18.61 -9.75 -0.26
N GLN A 189 19.74 -9.04 -0.39
CA GLN A 189 20.56 -9.08 -1.61
C GLN A 189 20.99 -10.52 -1.93
N LYS A 190 21.52 -11.26 -0.92
CA LYS A 190 21.92 -12.67 -1.10
C LYS A 190 20.75 -13.56 -1.52
N ARG A 191 19.57 -13.34 -0.95
CA ARG A 191 18.35 -14.09 -1.31
C ARG A 191 18.01 -13.89 -2.78
N VAL A 192 17.91 -12.65 -3.23
CA VAL A 192 17.59 -12.31 -4.62
C VAL A 192 18.62 -12.89 -5.59
N MET A 193 19.93 -12.66 -5.33
CA MET A 193 21.01 -13.13 -6.19
C MET A 193 21.11 -14.66 -6.30
N ASN A 194 20.66 -15.39 -5.27
CA ASN A 194 20.66 -16.85 -5.26
C ASN A 194 19.35 -17.46 -5.80
N THR A 195 18.36 -16.65 -6.15
CA THR A 195 17.09 -17.12 -6.70
C THR A 195 17.20 -17.22 -8.22
N LYS A 196 17.15 -18.46 -8.75
CA LYS A 196 17.52 -18.78 -10.14
C LYS A 196 16.68 -18.08 -11.21
N ASN A 197 15.42 -17.80 -10.92
CA ASN A 197 14.47 -17.17 -11.84
C ASN A 197 14.31 -15.67 -11.60
N ILE A 198 15.21 -15.04 -10.84
CA ILE A 198 15.32 -13.58 -10.74
C ILE A 198 16.49 -13.12 -11.59
N GLU A 199 16.24 -12.28 -12.58
CA GLU A 199 17.23 -11.56 -13.36
C GLU A 199 17.32 -10.12 -12.87
N ILE A 200 18.52 -9.61 -12.57
CA ILE A 200 18.71 -8.22 -12.16
C ILE A 200 19.32 -7.43 -13.30
N LEU A 201 18.64 -6.37 -13.71
CA LEU A 201 19.14 -5.41 -14.67
C LEU A 201 19.65 -4.18 -13.93
N TRP A 202 20.95 -4.11 -13.81
CA TRP A 202 21.65 -3.00 -13.16
C TRP A 202 21.68 -1.76 -14.05
N ASN A 203 21.74 -0.58 -13.40
CA ASN A 203 21.82 0.71 -14.10
C ASN A 203 20.65 0.90 -15.10
N THR A 204 19.49 0.34 -14.78
CA THR A 204 18.34 0.28 -15.70
C THR A 204 17.15 1.04 -15.14
N GLU A 205 16.62 1.93 -15.93
CA GLU A 205 15.45 2.76 -15.62
C GLU A 205 14.26 2.39 -16.52
N THR A 206 13.06 2.54 -15.98
CA THR A 206 11.83 2.46 -16.76
C THR A 206 11.64 3.75 -17.52
N VAL A 207 11.42 3.65 -18.82
CA VAL A 207 11.15 4.79 -19.70
C VAL A 207 9.66 4.94 -19.94
N GLU A 208 9.00 3.83 -20.29
CA GLU A 208 7.59 3.83 -20.66
C GLU A 208 6.98 2.44 -20.46
N LEU A 209 5.72 2.40 -20.13
CA LEU A 209 4.89 1.19 -20.11
C LEU A 209 4.03 1.16 -21.38
N LEU A 210 4.03 0.02 -22.06
CA LEU A 210 3.39 -0.15 -23.36
C LEU A 210 2.32 -1.23 -23.27
N GLY A 211 1.20 -1.00 -23.91
CA GLY A 211 0.08 -1.94 -23.94
C GLY A 211 -1.13 -1.35 -24.66
N SER A 212 -2.22 -2.08 -24.61
CA SER A 212 -3.49 -1.75 -25.22
C SER A 212 -4.56 -1.41 -24.18
N ASP A 213 -5.80 -1.29 -24.59
CA ASP A 213 -6.94 -1.13 -23.68
C ASP A 213 -7.22 -2.42 -22.88
N MET A 214 -6.58 -3.53 -23.25
CA MET A 214 -6.65 -4.80 -22.53
C MET A 214 -5.65 -4.89 -21.37
N GLY A 215 -4.71 -3.94 -21.27
CA GLY A 215 -3.72 -3.86 -20.21
C GLY A 215 -2.28 -3.76 -20.68
N LEU A 216 -1.36 -3.96 -19.73
CA LEU A 216 0.08 -3.90 -19.96
C LEU A 216 0.57 -5.09 -20.80
N GLU A 217 1.42 -4.84 -21.79
CA GLU A 217 2.02 -5.85 -22.68
C GLU A 217 3.55 -5.86 -22.62
N SER A 218 4.18 -4.73 -22.32
CA SER A 218 5.63 -4.63 -22.22
C SER A 218 6.08 -3.37 -21.48
N VAL A 219 7.35 -3.34 -21.10
CA VAL A 219 8.00 -2.17 -20.53
C VAL A 219 9.22 -1.79 -21.37
N LYS A 220 9.32 -0.52 -21.73
CA LYS A 220 10.50 0.07 -22.33
C LYS A 220 11.46 0.52 -21.23
N VAL A 221 12.68 0.01 -21.27
CA VAL A 221 13.72 0.31 -20.29
C VAL A 221 14.95 0.89 -20.97
N LYS A 222 15.77 1.62 -20.20
CA LYS A 222 17.01 2.22 -20.67
C LYS A 222 18.13 1.98 -19.66
N ASN A 223 19.25 1.51 -20.14
CA ASN A 223 20.47 1.50 -19.33
C ASN A 223 21.03 2.93 -19.24
N ASN A 224 21.11 3.46 -18.03
CA ASN A 224 21.52 4.86 -17.80
C ASN A 224 23.05 5.09 -17.90
N GLN A 225 23.85 4.04 -18.08
CA GLN A 225 25.30 4.14 -18.31
C GLN A 225 25.62 4.09 -19.81
N THR A 226 24.97 3.18 -20.54
CA THR A 226 25.27 2.96 -21.97
C THR A 226 24.31 3.71 -22.89
N GLY A 227 23.14 4.10 -22.37
CA GLY A 227 22.06 4.69 -23.16
C GLY A 227 21.25 3.68 -23.98
N GLU A 228 21.59 2.39 -23.91
CA GLU A 228 20.89 1.32 -24.62
C GLU A 228 19.45 1.19 -24.14
N GLU A 229 18.52 1.15 -25.08
CA GLU A 229 17.09 0.95 -24.83
C GLU A 229 16.67 -0.45 -25.28
N ARG A 230 15.77 -1.07 -24.50
CA ARG A 230 15.16 -2.35 -24.88
C ARG A 230 13.72 -2.43 -24.42
N ILE A 231 12.93 -3.29 -25.06
CA ILE A 231 11.56 -3.61 -24.67
C ILE A 231 11.57 -4.99 -24.01
N ILE A 232 10.96 -5.09 -22.84
CA ILE A 232 10.79 -6.35 -22.09
C ILE A 232 9.31 -6.70 -22.12
N PRO A 233 8.91 -7.80 -22.77
CA PRO A 233 7.53 -8.29 -22.71
C PRO A 233 7.16 -8.63 -21.26
N THR A 234 6.03 -8.09 -20.81
CA THR A 234 5.50 -8.39 -19.47
C THR A 234 4.05 -7.92 -19.37
N THR A 235 3.23 -8.67 -18.67
CA THR A 235 1.86 -8.25 -18.33
C THR A 235 1.73 -7.78 -16.89
N GLY A 236 2.81 -7.89 -16.08
CA GLY A 236 2.84 -7.47 -14.69
C GLY A 236 4.08 -6.63 -14.37
N PHE A 237 3.87 -5.41 -13.90
CA PHE A 237 4.90 -4.45 -13.51
C PHE A 237 4.67 -4.00 -12.06
N PHE A 238 5.55 -4.40 -11.16
CA PHE A 238 5.45 -4.14 -9.73
C PHE A 238 6.36 -3.00 -9.30
N VAL A 239 5.77 -1.94 -8.76
CA VAL A 239 6.47 -0.72 -8.34
C VAL A 239 6.84 -0.84 -6.86
N ALA A 240 8.06 -1.25 -6.58
CA ALA A 240 8.56 -1.51 -5.22
C ALA A 240 9.62 -0.48 -4.78
N ILE A 241 9.28 0.81 -4.89
CA ILE A 241 10.18 1.93 -4.58
C ILE A 241 9.90 2.61 -3.22
N GLY A 242 8.98 2.03 -2.44
CA GLY A 242 8.62 2.45 -1.08
C GLY A 242 7.28 3.18 -0.99
N HIS A 243 7.03 3.72 0.20
CA HIS A 243 5.81 4.44 0.59
C HIS A 243 6.14 5.86 1.02
#